data_6fb9867e054fb331ef7491aef02f6824
#
_entry.id   6fb9867e054fb331ef7491aef02f6824
#
_cell.length_a   1.000
_cell.length_b   1.000
_cell.length_c   1.000
_cell.angle_alpha   90.00
_cell.angle_beta   90.00
_cell.angle_gamma   90.00
#
_symmetry.space_group_name_H-M   'P 1'
#
loop_
_entity.id
_entity.type
_entity.pdbx_description
1 polymer ?
#
loop_
_entity_poly.entity_id
_entity_poly.type
_entity_poly.pdbx_seq_one_letter_code
_entity_poly.pdbx_strand_id
1 'polypeptide(L)'
;MLNFLTTTTVCGFSLYHVLAFFLIYSCTGWCLEVIFAAATTGQLVNRGFLNGPVCPIYGFGMIIVLFALTPLQDSVLLLYIGGVILPSALELVGGWALYKLYHTRWWDYSDFPFNIGGYICLEFSLLWGVGTLVVMRIVHPVVAGLVDMIPPFIGLVVMCVLYAVYAADVVVTAFAASGLAKTLDAMEQLADSIHAVSDAMTQLLGTTTLNADQKLDEQRLQLKLAAAEAREAAPKKRALRETLAAVRAKTEEAREAAKRASEIAKLNTAEAAKAAQLAAKGTMERAAELLRLEQLAEELQARSDEMQAQLLRTPRIVGPRRMLRAFPGLKHGVKKTTLKALRLGLARRESPEEEPKKNGSDTRKDA
;
A
#
# COMPACT_ATOMS: atom_id res chain seq x y z
N MET A 1 9.01 -2.47 -43.64
CA MET A 1 8.59 -2.83 -42.28
C MET A 1 7.66 -4.03 -42.28
N LEU A 2 6.54 -4.04 -43.01
CA LEU A 2 5.60 -5.17 -43.02
C LEU A 2 6.28 -6.49 -43.41
N ASN A 3 7.00 -6.55 -44.53
CA ASN A 3 7.72 -7.74 -44.97
C ASN A 3 8.71 -8.25 -43.89
N PHE A 4 9.42 -7.33 -43.23
CA PHE A 4 10.32 -7.70 -42.16
C PHE A 4 9.57 -8.39 -40.99
N LEU A 5 8.45 -7.84 -40.54
CA LEU A 5 7.65 -8.41 -39.44
C LEU A 5 7.00 -9.77 -39.80
N THR A 6 6.60 -9.98 -41.06
CA THR A 6 5.95 -11.22 -41.48
C THR A 6 6.94 -12.32 -41.83
N THR A 7 8.16 -11.96 -42.28
CA THR A 7 9.19 -12.94 -42.67
C THR A 7 10.17 -13.30 -41.58
N THR A 8 10.42 -12.35 -40.61
CA THR A 8 11.29 -12.64 -39.49
C THR A 8 10.58 -13.53 -38.49
N THR A 9 11.15 -14.70 -38.23
CA THR A 9 10.60 -15.68 -37.29
C THR A 9 11.45 -15.75 -36.00
N VAL A 10 10.76 -15.85 -34.85
CA VAL A 10 11.36 -16.08 -33.53
C VAL A 10 10.68 -17.30 -32.94
N CYS A 11 11.45 -18.33 -32.64
CA CYS A 11 10.94 -19.59 -32.07
C CYS A 11 9.74 -20.20 -32.87
N GLY A 12 9.78 -20.10 -34.22
CA GLY A 12 8.73 -20.64 -35.09
C GLY A 12 7.54 -19.71 -35.36
N PHE A 13 7.44 -18.56 -34.66
CA PHE A 13 6.38 -17.57 -34.89
C PHE A 13 6.92 -16.36 -35.65
N SER A 14 6.16 -15.79 -36.58
CA SER A 14 6.56 -14.53 -37.19
C SER A 14 6.51 -13.40 -36.12
N LEU A 15 7.37 -12.40 -36.28
CA LEU A 15 7.41 -11.27 -35.36
C LEU A 15 6.06 -10.53 -35.32
N TYR A 16 5.31 -10.53 -36.42
CA TYR A 16 3.94 -10.03 -36.46
C TYR A 16 3.03 -10.76 -35.47
N HIS A 17 3.07 -12.10 -35.47
CA HIS A 17 2.26 -12.92 -34.54
C HIS A 17 2.69 -12.72 -33.10
N VAL A 18 4.00 -12.66 -32.82
CA VAL A 18 4.52 -12.41 -31.45
C VAL A 18 3.97 -11.10 -30.89
N LEU A 19 4.02 -10.04 -31.68
CA LEU A 19 3.51 -8.73 -31.29
C LEU A 19 1.98 -8.74 -31.12
N ALA A 20 1.25 -9.36 -32.05
CA ALA A 20 -0.21 -9.48 -31.93
C ALA A 20 -0.61 -10.27 -30.68
N PHE A 21 0.00 -11.44 -30.45
CA PHE A 21 -0.28 -12.27 -29.27
C PHE A 21 0.05 -11.56 -27.98
N PHE A 22 1.16 -10.82 -27.89
CA PHE A 22 1.49 -10.03 -26.72
C PHE A 22 0.34 -9.07 -26.34
N LEU A 23 -0.18 -8.30 -27.28
CA LEU A 23 -1.28 -7.36 -27.03
C LEU A 23 -2.56 -8.08 -26.63
N ILE A 24 -2.94 -9.12 -27.37
CA ILE A 24 -4.18 -9.87 -27.14
C ILE A 24 -4.14 -10.51 -25.74
N TYR A 25 -3.04 -11.19 -25.39
CA TYR A 25 -2.94 -11.86 -24.09
C TYR A 25 -2.75 -10.87 -22.92
N SER A 26 -2.13 -9.72 -23.17
CA SER A 26 -2.12 -8.64 -22.16
C SER A 26 -3.55 -8.13 -21.87
N CYS A 27 -4.38 -7.99 -22.88
CA CYS A 27 -5.77 -7.57 -22.73
C CYS A 27 -6.63 -8.69 -22.10
N THR A 28 -6.48 -9.93 -22.56
CA THR A 28 -7.18 -11.09 -21.98
C THR A 28 -6.85 -11.27 -20.50
N GLY A 29 -5.56 -11.14 -20.14
CA GLY A 29 -5.12 -11.19 -18.75
C GLY A 29 -5.73 -10.09 -17.91
N TRP A 30 -5.85 -8.88 -18.44
CA TRP A 30 -6.56 -7.79 -17.76
C TRP A 30 -8.04 -8.14 -17.54
N CYS A 31 -8.72 -8.72 -18.52
CA CYS A 31 -10.11 -9.18 -18.35
C CYS A 31 -10.23 -10.19 -17.21
N LEU A 32 -9.30 -11.16 -17.14
CA LEU A 32 -9.27 -12.15 -16.05
C LEU A 32 -9.10 -11.49 -14.68
N GLU A 33 -8.21 -10.52 -14.55
CA GLU A 33 -7.99 -9.77 -13.30
C GLU A 33 -9.24 -9.00 -12.86
N VAL A 34 -9.93 -8.36 -13.81
CA VAL A 34 -11.17 -7.62 -13.51
C VAL A 34 -12.30 -8.57 -13.10
N ILE A 35 -12.43 -9.72 -13.77
CA ILE A 35 -13.41 -10.76 -13.43
C ILE A 35 -13.10 -11.32 -12.04
N PHE A 36 -11.84 -11.65 -11.76
CA PHE A 36 -11.40 -12.12 -10.45
C PHE A 36 -11.70 -11.10 -9.35
N ALA A 37 -11.43 -9.81 -9.59
CA ALA A 37 -11.76 -8.73 -8.65
C ALA A 37 -13.27 -8.64 -8.42
N ALA A 38 -14.06 -8.69 -9.47
CA ALA A 38 -15.52 -8.65 -9.37
C ALA A 38 -16.07 -9.84 -8.57
N ALA A 39 -15.54 -11.04 -8.80
CA ALA A 39 -15.95 -12.24 -8.09
C ALA A 39 -15.58 -12.22 -6.59
N THR A 40 -14.41 -11.64 -6.24
CA THR A 40 -13.90 -11.65 -4.87
C THR A 40 -14.34 -10.44 -4.04
N THR A 41 -14.54 -9.28 -4.67
CA THR A 41 -14.85 -8.02 -3.96
C THR A 41 -16.23 -7.45 -4.25
N GLY A 42 -16.95 -8.04 -5.22
CA GLY A 42 -18.24 -7.50 -5.69
C GLY A 42 -18.14 -6.19 -6.47
N GLN A 43 -16.95 -5.74 -6.82
CA GLN A 43 -16.71 -4.47 -7.50
C GLN A 43 -15.88 -4.64 -8.77
N LEU A 44 -16.29 -3.96 -9.85
CA LEU A 44 -15.50 -3.86 -11.06
C LEU A 44 -14.35 -2.87 -10.84
N VAL A 45 -13.14 -3.40 -10.63
CA VAL A 45 -11.93 -2.59 -10.41
C VAL A 45 -10.89 -2.96 -11.45
N ASN A 46 -10.28 -1.95 -12.08
CA ASN A 46 -9.10 -2.18 -12.92
C ASN A 46 -7.92 -2.61 -12.05
N ARG A 47 -7.61 -3.92 -12.01
CA ARG A 47 -6.48 -4.52 -11.31
C ARG A 47 -5.20 -4.57 -12.13
N GLY A 48 -5.22 -4.11 -13.37
CA GLY A 48 -4.01 -3.98 -14.17
C GLY A 48 -3.00 -3.02 -13.52
N PHE A 49 -1.71 -3.30 -13.67
CA PHE A 49 -0.67 -2.34 -13.28
C PHE A 49 -0.81 -1.05 -14.10
N LEU A 50 -1.05 -1.17 -15.39
CA LEU A 50 -1.29 -0.05 -16.31
C LEU A 50 -2.70 0.54 -16.14
N ASN A 51 -2.89 1.78 -16.59
CA ASN A 51 -4.20 2.45 -16.52
C ASN A 51 -5.18 1.89 -17.55
N GLY A 52 -4.69 1.52 -18.73
CA GLY A 52 -5.47 0.88 -19.80
C GLY A 52 -5.84 -0.58 -19.49
N PRO A 53 -6.66 -1.19 -20.39
CA PRO A 53 -7.14 -2.55 -20.23
C PRO A 53 -6.09 -3.57 -20.63
N VAL A 54 -4.92 -3.52 -20.04
CA VAL A 54 -3.77 -4.39 -20.36
C VAL A 54 -2.97 -4.76 -19.11
N CYS A 55 -2.57 -6.03 -19.03
CA CYS A 55 -1.67 -6.57 -18.02
C CYS A 55 -0.42 -7.16 -18.70
N PRO A 56 0.71 -6.41 -18.72
CA PRO A 56 1.94 -6.84 -19.41
C PRO A 56 2.44 -8.23 -19.03
N ILE A 57 2.34 -8.59 -17.77
CA ILE A 57 2.84 -9.87 -17.25
C ILE A 57 2.18 -11.07 -17.94
N TYR A 58 0.90 -10.95 -18.30
CA TYR A 58 0.19 -12.01 -19.04
C TYR A 58 0.66 -12.10 -20.50
N GLY A 59 0.93 -10.95 -21.13
CA GLY A 59 1.51 -10.91 -22.48
C GLY A 59 2.89 -11.55 -22.52
N PHE A 60 3.80 -11.16 -21.63
CA PHE A 60 5.12 -11.77 -21.52
C PHE A 60 5.04 -13.25 -21.14
N GLY A 61 4.18 -13.61 -20.18
CA GLY A 61 3.96 -14.98 -19.76
C GLY A 61 3.53 -15.86 -20.91
N MET A 62 2.58 -15.39 -21.71
CA MET A 62 2.08 -16.16 -22.85
C MET A 62 3.14 -16.32 -23.95
N ILE A 63 3.93 -15.29 -24.26
CA ILE A 63 5.03 -15.42 -25.22
C ILE A 63 6.06 -16.44 -24.75
N ILE A 64 6.43 -16.41 -23.46
CA ILE A 64 7.36 -17.39 -22.88
C ILE A 64 6.77 -18.81 -22.96
N VAL A 65 5.49 -18.98 -22.62
CA VAL A 65 4.78 -20.25 -22.70
C VAL A 65 4.75 -20.76 -24.15
N LEU A 66 4.39 -19.91 -25.12
CA LEU A 66 4.37 -20.28 -26.53
C LEU A 66 5.74 -20.74 -27.03
N PHE A 67 6.80 -19.97 -26.72
CA PHE A 67 8.14 -20.32 -27.18
C PHE A 67 8.67 -21.61 -26.56
N ALA A 68 8.42 -21.81 -25.28
CA ALA A 68 8.96 -22.95 -24.56
C ALA A 68 8.10 -24.21 -24.67
N LEU A 69 6.78 -24.08 -24.74
CA LEU A 69 5.88 -25.23 -24.63
C LEU A 69 5.23 -25.64 -25.93
N THR A 70 5.28 -24.87 -27.03
CA THR A 70 4.79 -25.31 -28.35
C THR A 70 5.45 -26.60 -28.80
N PRO A 71 6.78 -26.82 -28.64
CA PRO A 71 7.39 -28.10 -28.98
C PRO A 71 6.93 -29.29 -28.13
N LEU A 72 6.33 -29.01 -26.96
CA LEU A 72 5.89 -30.01 -25.98
C LEU A 72 4.36 -30.18 -25.96
N GLN A 73 3.66 -29.56 -26.90
CA GLN A 73 2.19 -29.49 -26.89
C GLN A 73 1.52 -30.86 -26.99
N ASP A 74 2.17 -31.91 -27.54
CA ASP A 74 1.61 -33.25 -27.67
C ASP A 74 1.50 -33.98 -26.31
N SER A 75 2.34 -33.62 -25.34
CA SER A 75 2.33 -34.20 -24.00
C SER A 75 1.58 -33.31 -23.02
N VAL A 76 0.39 -33.76 -22.59
CA VAL A 76 -0.41 -33.05 -21.57
C VAL A 76 0.38 -32.84 -20.27
N LEU A 77 1.17 -33.86 -19.85
CA LEU A 77 1.94 -33.81 -18.63
C LEU A 77 3.05 -32.75 -18.69
N LEU A 78 3.85 -32.73 -19.79
CA LEU A 78 4.92 -31.77 -19.98
C LEU A 78 4.37 -30.35 -20.10
N LEU A 79 3.25 -30.20 -20.80
CA LEU A 79 2.55 -28.92 -20.94
C LEU A 79 2.06 -28.40 -19.58
N TYR A 80 1.50 -29.29 -18.74
CA TYR A 80 1.07 -28.93 -17.40
C TYR A 80 2.25 -28.51 -16.50
N ILE A 81 3.31 -29.32 -16.44
CA ILE A 81 4.51 -29.05 -15.63
C ILE A 81 5.15 -27.73 -16.07
N GLY A 82 5.33 -27.53 -17.39
CA GLY A 82 5.84 -26.28 -17.92
C GLY A 82 4.95 -25.08 -17.58
N GLY A 83 3.63 -25.28 -17.62
CA GLY A 83 2.63 -24.29 -17.22
C GLY A 83 2.62 -23.95 -15.73
N VAL A 84 3.05 -24.87 -14.86
CA VAL A 84 3.29 -24.61 -13.44
C VAL A 84 4.57 -23.79 -13.27
N ILE A 85 5.65 -24.17 -13.93
CA ILE A 85 6.99 -23.60 -13.70
C ILE A 85 7.15 -22.21 -14.32
N LEU A 86 6.82 -22.06 -15.62
CA LEU A 86 7.15 -20.84 -16.35
C LEU A 86 6.38 -19.61 -15.87
N PRO A 87 5.04 -19.64 -15.71
CA PRO A 87 4.31 -18.51 -15.16
C PRO A 87 4.71 -18.19 -13.72
N SER A 88 4.94 -19.22 -12.89
CA SER A 88 5.39 -19.00 -11.50
C SER A 88 6.78 -18.35 -11.44
N ALA A 89 7.71 -18.76 -12.31
CA ALA A 89 9.01 -18.12 -12.41
C ALA A 89 8.89 -16.65 -12.85
N LEU A 90 8.02 -16.37 -13.83
CA LEU A 90 7.76 -15.01 -14.29
C LEU A 90 7.12 -14.14 -13.17
N GLU A 91 6.17 -14.71 -12.43
CA GLU A 91 5.52 -14.03 -11.30
C GLU A 91 6.53 -13.73 -10.17
N LEU A 92 7.42 -14.67 -9.87
CA LEU A 92 8.51 -14.49 -8.90
C LEU A 92 9.47 -13.37 -9.33
N VAL A 93 9.96 -13.44 -10.56
CA VAL A 93 10.90 -12.44 -11.12
C VAL A 93 10.23 -11.08 -11.25
N GLY A 94 9.00 -11.03 -11.77
CA GLY A 94 8.22 -9.80 -11.92
C GLY A 94 7.93 -9.14 -10.59
N GLY A 95 7.51 -9.90 -9.58
CA GLY A 95 7.25 -9.39 -8.24
C GLY A 95 8.52 -8.88 -7.55
N TRP A 96 9.63 -9.61 -7.69
CA TRP A 96 10.94 -9.19 -7.20
C TRP A 96 11.43 -7.91 -7.89
N ALA A 97 11.31 -7.82 -9.21
CA ALA A 97 11.72 -6.65 -9.98
C ALA A 97 10.91 -5.40 -9.60
N LEU A 98 9.59 -5.52 -9.49
CA LEU A 98 8.73 -4.42 -9.05
C LEU A 98 9.07 -3.98 -7.62
N TYR A 99 9.38 -4.92 -6.73
CA TYR A 99 9.83 -4.58 -5.38
C TYR A 99 11.17 -3.83 -5.39
N LYS A 100 12.12 -4.24 -6.23
CA LYS A 100 13.41 -3.54 -6.39
C LYS A 100 13.24 -2.12 -6.92
N LEU A 101 12.28 -1.91 -7.84
CA LEU A 101 12.04 -0.59 -8.46
C LEU A 101 11.26 0.37 -7.57
N TYR A 102 10.26 -0.13 -6.83
CA TYR A 102 9.29 0.71 -6.13
C TYR A 102 9.27 0.49 -4.61
N HIS A 103 10.09 -0.39 -4.04
CA HIS A 103 10.08 -0.83 -2.64
C HIS A 103 8.69 -1.24 -2.15
N THR A 104 7.83 -1.63 -3.09
CA THR A 104 6.41 -1.90 -2.88
C THR A 104 6.06 -3.27 -3.45
N ARG A 105 5.40 -4.11 -2.63
CA ARG A 105 4.83 -5.38 -3.08
C ARG A 105 3.41 -5.14 -3.57
N TRP A 106 3.13 -5.44 -4.81
CA TRP A 106 1.82 -5.24 -5.44
C TRP A 106 0.83 -6.34 -5.07
N TRP A 107 1.35 -7.55 -4.80
CA TRP A 107 0.62 -8.69 -4.22
C TRP A 107 1.50 -9.35 -3.17
N ASP A 108 0.87 -10.15 -2.29
CA ASP A 108 1.59 -10.85 -1.25
C ASP A 108 0.86 -12.12 -0.85
N TYR A 109 1.52 -13.25 -1.10
CA TYR A 109 1.06 -14.60 -0.75
C TYR A 109 1.69 -15.12 0.55
N SER A 110 2.25 -14.26 1.39
CA SER A 110 2.92 -14.71 2.64
C SER A 110 2.00 -15.48 3.57
N ASP A 111 0.70 -15.24 3.49
CA ASP A 111 -0.31 -15.93 4.32
C ASP A 111 -0.76 -17.29 3.71
N PHE A 112 -0.28 -17.64 2.49
CA PHE A 112 -0.59 -18.91 1.82
C PHE A 112 0.48 -19.96 2.12
N PRO A 113 0.08 -21.25 2.24
CA PRO A 113 1.04 -22.33 2.46
C PRO A 113 1.97 -22.51 1.24
N PHE A 114 3.19 -22.99 1.49
CA PHE A 114 4.21 -23.23 0.47
C PHE A 114 4.50 -22.03 -0.43
N ASN A 115 4.49 -20.82 0.16
CA ASN A 115 4.90 -19.62 -0.58
C ASN A 115 6.42 -19.47 -0.62
N ILE A 116 6.92 -18.80 -1.66
CA ILE A 116 8.33 -18.43 -1.79
C ILE A 116 8.44 -16.92 -1.66
N GLY A 117 8.86 -16.47 -0.47
CA GLY A 117 9.04 -15.06 -0.15
C GLY A 117 7.79 -14.20 -0.32
N GLY A 118 6.60 -14.80 -0.35
CA GLY A 118 5.32 -14.11 -0.58
C GLY A 118 5.09 -13.69 -2.05
N TYR A 119 6.00 -14.01 -2.97
CA TYR A 119 5.83 -13.66 -4.38
C TYR A 119 4.98 -14.67 -5.15
N ILE A 120 5.14 -15.97 -4.84
CA ILE A 120 4.39 -17.08 -5.42
C ILE A 120 3.96 -18.05 -4.32
N CYS A 121 2.91 -18.85 -4.57
CA CYS A 121 2.53 -19.96 -3.71
C CYS A 121 2.09 -21.18 -4.54
N LEU A 122 2.13 -22.36 -3.91
CA LEU A 122 1.87 -23.63 -4.60
C LEU A 122 0.47 -23.68 -5.22
N GLU A 123 -0.54 -23.19 -4.54
CA GLU A 123 -1.94 -23.20 -5.01
C GLU A 123 -2.09 -22.47 -6.34
N PHE A 124 -1.62 -21.23 -6.44
CA PHE A 124 -1.69 -20.45 -7.67
C PHE A 124 -0.75 -21.00 -8.74
N SER A 125 0.41 -21.56 -8.37
CA SER A 125 1.30 -22.22 -9.33
C SER A 125 0.65 -23.42 -10.01
N LEU A 126 -0.06 -24.26 -9.25
CA LEU A 126 -0.82 -25.39 -9.83
C LEU A 126 -1.97 -24.90 -10.72
N LEU A 127 -2.64 -23.82 -10.33
CA LEU A 127 -3.70 -23.21 -11.13
C LEU A 127 -3.15 -22.65 -12.46
N TRP A 128 -1.94 -22.07 -12.47
CA TRP A 128 -1.26 -21.66 -13.70
C TRP A 128 -1.03 -22.83 -14.66
N GLY A 129 -0.71 -24.03 -14.13
CA GLY A 129 -0.60 -25.26 -14.93
C GLY A 129 -1.89 -25.60 -15.66
N VAL A 130 -3.02 -25.57 -14.94
CA VAL A 130 -4.36 -25.79 -15.55
C VAL A 130 -4.69 -24.70 -16.56
N GLY A 131 -4.47 -23.44 -16.22
CA GLY A 131 -4.68 -22.31 -17.10
C GLY A 131 -3.88 -22.44 -18.41
N THR A 132 -2.61 -22.86 -18.32
CA THR A 132 -1.74 -23.09 -19.49
C THR A 132 -2.31 -24.20 -20.39
N LEU A 133 -2.80 -25.30 -19.83
CA LEU A 133 -3.45 -26.36 -20.60
C LEU A 133 -4.66 -25.82 -21.38
N VAL A 134 -5.54 -25.09 -20.72
CA VAL A 134 -6.73 -24.50 -21.35
C VAL A 134 -6.33 -23.52 -22.45
N VAL A 135 -5.38 -22.64 -22.14
CA VAL A 135 -4.95 -21.64 -23.11
C VAL A 135 -4.29 -22.27 -24.32
N MET A 136 -3.33 -23.18 -24.13
CA MET A 136 -2.58 -23.79 -25.25
C MET A 136 -3.45 -24.70 -26.13
N ARG A 137 -4.41 -25.42 -25.56
CA ARG A 137 -5.23 -26.39 -26.28
C ARG A 137 -6.52 -25.81 -26.85
N ILE A 138 -7.08 -24.79 -26.24
CA ILE A 138 -8.39 -24.25 -26.60
C ILE A 138 -8.29 -22.80 -27.08
N VAL A 139 -7.73 -21.90 -26.22
CA VAL A 139 -7.78 -20.48 -26.49
C VAL A 139 -6.80 -20.07 -27.59
N HIS A 140 -5.56 -20.55 -27.52
CA HIS A 140 -4.52 -20.13 -28.47
C HIS A 140 -4.79 -20.51 -29.91
N PRO A 141 -5.28 -21.72 -30.25
CA PRO A 141 -5.67 -22.06 -31.65
C PRO A 141 -6.72 -21.10 -32.19
N VAL A 142 -7.71 -20.71 -31.36
CA VAL A 142 -8.74 -19.75 -31.77
C VAL A 142 -8.14 -18.36 -31.98
N VAL A 143 -7.30 -17.91 -31.08
CA VAL A 143 -6.63 -16.59 -31.16
C VAL A 143 -5.71 -16.53 -32.37
N ALA A 144 -4.93 -17.59 -32.63
CA ALA A 144 -4.05 -17.68 -33.81
C ALA A 144 -4.87 -17.60 -35.11
N GLY A 145 -5.94 -18.39 -35.21
CA GLY A 145 -6.83 -18.35 -36.38
C GLY A 145 -7.47 -16.97 -36.57
N LEU A 146 -7.87 -16.28 -35.51
CA LEU A 146 -8.39 -14.91 -35.60
C LEU A 146 -7.34 -13.91 -36.12
N VAL A 147 -6.08 -14.03 -35.63
CA VAL A 147 -4.99 -13.18 -36.11
C VAL A 147 -4.66 -13.43 -37.58
N ASP A 148 -4.70 -14.70 -38.01
CA ASP A 148 -4.47 -15.09 -39.43
C ASP A 148 -5.56 -14.54 -40.38
N MET A 149 -6.77 -14.33 -39.88
CA MET A 149 -7.87 -13.74 -40.68
C MET A 149 -7.68 -12.22 -40.91
N ILE A 150 -6.84 -11.55 -40.14
CA ILE A 150 -6.63 -10.10 -40.26
C ILE A 150 -5.60 -9.83 -41.38
N PRO A 151 -5.94 -9.06 -42.42
CA PRO A 151 -4.95 -8.65 -43.39
C PRO A 151 -3.73 -7.99 -42.73
N PRO A 152 -2.49 -8.46 -43.01
CA PRO A 152 -1.31 -8.05 -42.28
C PRO A 152 -1.06 -6.54 -42.25
N PHE A 153 -1.46 -5.83 -43.33
CA PHE A 153 -1.33 -4.37 -43.38
C PHE A 153 -2.27 -3.69 -42.37
N ILE A 154 -3.52 -4.12 -42.28
CA ILE A 154 -4.50 -3.58 -41.32
C ILE A 154 -4.07 -3.89 -39.91
N GLY A 155 -3.67 -5.14 -39.65
CA GLY A 155 -3.15 -5.55 -38.35
C GLY A 155 -1.93 -4.74 -37.93
N LEU A 156 -1.00 -4.45 -38.83
CA LEU A 156 0.15 -3.62 -38.54
C LEU A 156 -0.24 -2.20 -38.14
N VAL A 157 -1.15 -1.56 -38.88
CA VAL A 157 -1.62 -0.19 -38.52
C VAL A 157 -2.26 -0.17 -37.13
N VAL A 158 -3.14 -1.13 -36.86
CA VAL A 158 -3.80 -1.27 -35.55
C VAL A 158 -2.76 -1.49 -34.45
N MET A 159 -1.81 -2.41 -34.65
CA MET A 159 -0.75 -2.66 -33.66
C MET A 159 0.12 -1.43 -33.41
N CYS A 160 0.50 -0.68 -34.45
CA CYS A 160 1.27 0.55 -34.26
C CYS A 160 0.55 1.56 -33.36
N VAL A 161 -0.77 1.76 -33.57
CA VAL A 161 -1.58 2.64 -32.74
C VAL A 161 -1.66 2.10 -31.30
N LEU A 162 -1.98 0.80 -31.15
CA LEU A 162 -2.10 0.19 -29.83
C LEU A 162 -0.79 0.21 -29.04
N TYR A 163 0.35 -0.06 -29.70
CA TYR A 163 1.65 0.03 -29.03
C TYR A 163 2.06 1.45 -28.69
N ALA A 164 1.68 2.46 -29.49
CA ALA A 164 1.89 3.86 -29.14
C ALA A 164 1.11 4.25 -27.89
N VAL A 165 -0.16 3.86 -27.81
CA VAL A 165 -1.00 4.07 -26.61
C VAL A 165 -0.45 3.30 -25.41
N TYR A 166 -0.05 2.05 -25.63
CA TYR A 166 0.55 1.21 -24.60
C TYR A 166 1.85 1.84 -24.02
N ALA A 167 2.75 2.32 -24.90
CA ALA A 167 3.98 2.97 -24.46
C ALA A 167 3.70 4.25 -23.66
N ALA A 168 2.74 5.07 -24.10
CA ALA A 168 2.32 6.25 -23.34
C ALA A 168 1.77 5.87 -21.96
N ASP A 169 0.95 4.83 -21.87
CA ASP A 169 0.41 4.36 -20.59
C ASP A 169 1.49 3.79 -19.66
N VAL A 170 2.47 3.05 -20.19
CA VAL A 170 3.63 2.59 -19.40
C VAL A 170 4.36 3.77 -18.76
N VAL A 171 4.62 4.82 -19.53
CA VAL A 171 5.31 6.02 -19.03
C VAL A 171 4.48 6.69 -17.92
N VAL A 172 3.20 6.97 -18.19
CA VAL A 172 2.31 7.61 -17.20
C VAL A 172 2.19 6.78 -15.93
N THR A 173 2.05 5.47 -16.08
CA THR A 173 1.94 4.53 -14.95
C THR A 173 3.24 4.46 -14.15
N ALA A 174 4.40 4.43 -14.81
CA ALA A 174 5.70 4.41 -14.13
C ALA A 174 5.91 5.66 -13.28
N PHE A 175 5.54 6.85 -13.79
CA PHE A 175 5.58 8.08 -13.01
C PHE A 175 4.61 8.03 -11.83
N ALA A 176 3.39 7.53 -12.02
CA ALA A 176 2.40 7.40 -10.95
C ALA A 176 2.85 6.42 -9.86
N ALA A 177 3.43 5.27 -10.25
CA ALA A 177 3.97 4.28 -9.32
C ALA A 177 5.16 4.82 -8.52
N SER A 178 6.09 5.52 -9.20
CA SER A 178 7.23 6.17 -8.55
C SER A 178 6.77 7.28 -7.59
N GLY A 179 5.76 8.05 -7.98
CA GLY A 179 5.15 9.07 -7.12
C GLY A 179 4.49 8.46 -5.89
N LEU A 180 3.74 7.36 -6.07
CA LEU A 180 3.13 6.62 -4.96
C LEU A 180 4.21 6.08 -4.00
N ALA A 181 5.25 5.42 -4.52
CA ALA A 181 6.33 4.87 -3.71
C ALA A 181 7.00 5.97 -2.87
N LYS A 182 7.41 7.09 -3.49
CA LYS A 182 8.00 8.23 -2.77
C LYS A 182 7.08 8.82 -1.70
N THR A 183 5.79 8.89 -1.97
CA THR A 183 4.81 9.39 -0.99
C THR A 183 4.69 8.42 0.19
N LEU A 184 4.68 7.12 -0.07
CA LEU A 184 4.63 6.10 0.98
C LEU A 184 5.91 6.08 1.83
N ASP A 185 7.09 6.21 1.20
CA ASP A 185 8.38 6.35 1.91
C ASP A 185 8.38 7.58 2.83
N ALA A 186 7.94 8.74 2.32
CA ALA A 186 7.88 9.97 3.10
C ALA A 186 6.88 9.86 4.27
N MET A 187 5.74 9.19 4.06
CA MET A 187 4.77 8.94 5.14
C MET A 187 5.31 7.96 6.19
N GLU A 188 6.11 6.97 5.80
CA GLU A 188 6.76 6.04 6.72
C GLU A 188 7.80 6.77 7.58
N GLN A 189 8.68 7.60 6.98
CA GLN A 189 9.64 8.43 7.69
C GLN A 189 8.96 9.39 8.68
N LEU A 190 7.84 9.98 8.26
CA LEU A 190 7.06 10.87 9.11
C LEU A 190 6.43 10.12 10.30
N ALA A 191 5.93 8.91 10.06
CA ALA A 191 5.41 8.05 11.12
C ALA A 191 6.51 7.66 12.13
N ASP A 192 7.72 7.39 11.65
CA ASP A 192 8.87 7.10 12.53
C ASP A 192 9.29 8.31 13.35
N SER A 193 9.26 9.51 12.75
CA SER A 193 9.51 10.77 13.47
C SER A 193 8.46 11.03 14.56
N ILE A 194 7.18 10.78 14.29
CA ILE A 194 6.10 10.88 15.27
C ILE A 194 6.31 9.88 16.43
N HIS A 195 6.74 8.65 16.12
CA HIS A 195 7.05 7.67 17.16
C HIS A 195 8.24 8.11 18.02
N ALA A 196 9.32 8.60 17.42
CA ALA A 196 10.49 9.08 18.16
C ALA A 196 10.15 10.24 19.11
N VAL A 197 9.30 11.18 18.66
CA VAL A 197 8.80 12.28 19.51
C VAL A 197 7.93 11.75 20.66
N SER A 198 7.05 10.78 20.37
CA SER A 198 6.20 10.15 21.40
C SER A 198 7.04 9.40 22.45
N ASP A 199 8.09 8.70 22.02
CA ASP A 199 9.01 7.98 22.92
C ASP A 199 9.80 8.97 23.79
N ALA A 200 10.29 10.09 23.21
CA ALA A 200 10.96 11.14 23.95
C ALA A 200 10.04 11.78 25.00
N MET A 201 8.78 12.07 24.66
CA MET A 201 7.77 12.55 25.61
C MET A 201 7.55 11.55 26.75
N THR A 202 7.44 10.26 26.43
CA THR A 202 7.23 9.20 27.42
C THR A 202 8.43 9.09 28.37
N GLN A 203 9.65 9.19 27.85
CA GLN A 203 10.86 9.20 28.68
C GLN A 203 10.91 10.42 29.62
N LEU A 204 10.62 11.63 29.12
CA LEU A 204 10.58 12.85 29.95
C LEU A 204 9.51 12.77 31.05
N LEU A 205 8.37 12.18 30.76
CA LEU A 205 7.30 11.94 31.71
C LEU A 205 7.68 10.84 32.73
N GLY A 206 8.34 9.77 32.26
CA GLY A 206 8.72 8.61 33.10
C GLY A 206 9.85 8.91 34.09
N THR A 207 10.77 9.81 33.77
CA THR A 207 11.88 10.19 34.67
C THR A 207 11.45 10.98 35.89
N THR A 208 10.18 11.37 35.97
CA THR A 208 9.72 12.30 37.01
C THR A 208 9.16 11.64 38.27
N THR A 209 8.75 10.36 38.32
CA THR A 209 8.03 9.83 39.51
C THR A 209 7.96 8.30 39.68
N LEU A 210 8.82 7.44 39.15
CA LEU A 210 8.52 6.00 39.26
C LEU A 210 9.53 5.18 40.06
N ASN A 211 9.06 4.65 41.20
CA ASN A 211 9.64 3.51 41.90
C ASN A 211 9.63 2.24 41.00
N ALA A 212 10.53 1.29 41.26
CA ALA A 212 10.77 0.11 40.42
C ALA A 212 9.51 -0.73 40.09
N ASP A 213 8.51 -0.74 41.01
CA ASP A 213 7.26 -1.50 40.82
C ASP A 213 6.33 -0.90 39.72
N GLN A 214 6.34 0.44 39.58
CA GLN A 214 5.57 1.11 38.53
C GLN A 214 6.15 0.88 37.12
N LYS A 215 7.48 0.71 37.00
CA LYS A 215 8.12 0.36 35.71
C LYS A 215 7.69 -1.01 35.18
N LEU A 216 7.46 -1.98 36.07
CA LEU A 216 6.97 -3.30 35.68
C LEU A 216 5.51 -3.28 35.22
N ASP A 217 4.67 -2.48 35.86
CA ASP A 217 3.27 -2.31 35.48
C ASP A 217 3.11 -1.49 34.20
N GLU A 218 3.98 -0.52 33.96
CA GLU A 218 4.03 0.22 32.69
C GLU A 218 4.50 -0.65 31.52
N GLN A 219 5.51 -1.51 31.71
CA GLN A 219 5.90 -2.49 30.68
C GLN A 219 4.78 -3.50 30.39
N ARG A 220 4.04 -3.94 31.40
CA ARG A 220 2.84 -4.77 31.22
C ARG A 220 1.70 -4.02 30.53
N LEU A 221 1.51 -2.74 30.82
CA LEU A 221 0.51 -1.90 30.18
C LEU A 221 0.90 -1.60 28.73
N GLN A 222 2.18 -1.31 28.46
CA GLN A 222 2.69 -1.15 27.08
C GLN A 222 2.58 -2.42 26.26
N LEU A 223 2.85 -3.61 26.85
CA LEU A 223 2.60 -4.90 26.19
C LEU A 223 1.11 -5.16 25.94
N LYS A 224 0.24 -4.76 26.85
CA LYS A 224 -1.22 -4.86 26.67
C LYS A 224 -1.72 -3.83 25.65
N LEU A 225 -1.17 -2.62 25.61
CA LEU A 225 -1.48 -1.59 24.61
C LEU A 225 -0.95 -1.99 23.23
N ALA A 226 0.26 -2.51 23.12
CA ALA A 226 0.79 -3.07 21.87
C ALA A 226 -0.03 -4.28 21.37
N ALA A 227 -0.53 -5.12 22.29
CA ALA A 227 -1.43 -6.23 21.95
C ALA A 227 -2.86 -5.75 21.58
N ALA A 228 -3.32 -4.65 22.17
CA ALA A 228 -4.60 -4.00 21.82
C ALA A 228 -4.48 -3.23 20.50
N GLU A 229 -3.36 -2.55 20.24
CA GLU A 229 -3.02 -1.92 18.97
C GLU A 229 -2.92 -2.93 17.82
N ALA A 230 -2.43 -4.15 18.10
CA ALA A 230 -2.44 -5.25 17.15
C ALA A 230 -3.85 -5.80 16.87
N ARG A 231 -4.82 -5.56 17.76
CA ARG A 231 -6.22 -5.99 17.61
C ARG A 231 -7.15 -4.91 17.04
N GLU A 232 -6.88 -3.64 17.31
CA GLU A 232 -7.67 -2.51 16.82
C GLU A 232 -6.82 -1.59 15.97
N ALA A 233 -6.98 -1.65 14.68
CA ALA A 233 -6.39 -0.73 13.74
C ALA A 233 -7.20 0.57 13.60
N ALA A 234 -7.53 1.15 14.72
CA ALA A 234 -7.99 2.53 14.84
C ALA A 234 -7.38 3.08 16.13
N PRO A 235 -6.92 4.19 16.21
CA PRO A 235 -6.18 5.10 15.40
C PRO A 235 -4.99 5.70 16.14
N LYS A 236 -3.87 5.76 15.52
CA LYS A 236 -2.70 6.53 15.98
C LYS A 236 -3.06 7.97 16.45
N LYS A 237 -4.14 8.57 15.90
CA LYS A 237 -4.67 9.88 16.33
C LYS A 237 -5.22 9.88 17.76
N ARG A 238 -5.80 8.78 18.23
CA ARG A 238 -6.34 8.70 19.60
C ARG A 238 -5.22 8.52 20.61
N ALA A 239 -4.27 7.61 20.34
CA ALA A 239 -3.10 7.41 21.18
C ALA A 239 -2.25 8.69 21.28
N LEU A 240 -2.00 9.39 20.16
CA LEU A 240 -1.29 10.67 20.18
C LEU A 240 -2.06 11.74 20.96
N ARG A 241 -3.39 11.86 20.80
CA ARG A 241 -4.22 12.80 21.56
C ARG A 241 -4.22 12.50 23.07
N GLU A 242 -4.28 11.23 23.44
CA GLU A 242 -4.20 10.81 24.84
C GLU A 242 -2.81 11.09 25.43
N THR A 243 -1.74 10.86 24.67
CA THR A 243 -0.36 11.23 25.06
C THR A 243 -0.22 12.75 25.18
N LEU A 244 -0.72 13.53 24.23
CA LEU A 244 -0.70 14.99 24.27
C LEU A 244 -1.51 15.55 25.45
N ALA A 245 -2.65 14.95 25.79
CA ALA A 245 -3.44 15.33 26.96
C ALA A 245 -2.67 15.05 28.26
N ALA A 246 -2.00 13.88 28.34
CA ALA A 246 -1.16 13.55 29.50
C ALA A 246 0.05 14.48 29.62
N VAL A 247 0.68 14.88 28.51
CA VAL A 247 1.76 15.86 28.47
C VAL A 247 1.28 17.23 29.00
N ARG A 248 0.11 17.70 28.50
CA ARG A 248 -0.48 18.98 28.99
C ARG A 248 -0.74 18.96 30.47
N ALA A 249 -1.35 17.90 31.00
CA ALA A 249 -1.59 17.76 32.44
C ALA A 249 -0.28 17.80 33.25
N LYS A 250 0.75 17.05 32.79
CA LYS A 250 2.07 17.05 33.45
C LYS A 250 2.81 18.39 33.33
N THR A 251 2.62 19.11 32.24
CA THR A 251 3.21 20.44 32.03
C THR A 251 2.60 21.45 33.01
N GLU A 252 1.29 21.43 33.22
CA GLU A 252 0.62 22.28 34.23
C GLU A 252 1.04 21.90 35.65
N GLU A 253 1.11 20.59 35.96
CA GLU A 253 1.61 20.11 37.23
C GLU A 253 3.05 20.56 37.53
N ALA A 254 3.93 20.50 36.50
CA ALA A 254 5.31 20.99 36.60
C ALA A 254 5.37 22.51 36.78
N ARG A 255 4.50 23.28 36.12
CA ARG A 255 4.39 24.74 36.33
C ARG A 255 3.93 25.10 37.74
N GLU A 256 2.94 24.37 38.25
CA GLU A 256 2.49 24.58 39.65
C GLU A 256 3.56 24.19 40.64
N ALA A 257 4.28 23.07 40.42
CA ALA A 257 5.40 22.68 41.29
C ALA A 257 6.52 23.73 41.26
N ALA A 258 6.84 24.30 40.10
CA ALA A 258 7.81 25.39 39.96
C ALA A 258 7.36 26.67 40.69
N LYS A 259 6.05 27.01 40.64
CA LYS A 259 5.50 28.14 41.43
C LYS A 259 5.64 27.91 42.92
N ARG A 260 5.24 26.72 43.41
CA ARG A 260 5.38 26.34 44.84
C ARG A 260 6.83 26.36 45.32
N ALA A 261 7.76 25.82 44.48
CA ALA A 261 9.19 25.87 44.81
C ALA A 261 9.73 27.30 44.87
N SER A 262 9.24 28.20 43.98
CA SER A 262 9.58 29.63 44.02
C SER A 262 9.03 30.34 45.24
N GLU A 263 7.85 29.99 45.75
CA GLU A 263 7.28 30.55 47.01
C GLU A 263 8.04 30.08 48.25
N ILE A 264 8.38 28.79 48.33
CA ILE A 264 9.20 28.21 49.38
C ILE A 264 10.59 28.86 49.42
N ALA A 265 11.17 29.17 48.27
CA ALA A 265 12.46 29.85 48.17
C ALA A 265 12.48 31.25 48.78
N LYS A 266 11.32 31.91 48.85
CA LYS A 266 11.18 33.22 49.49
C LYS A 266 11.13 33.16 51.02
N LEU A 267 10.85 31.98 51.61
CA LEU A 267 10.58 31.81 53.04
C LEU A 267 11.73 31.17 53.83
N ASN A 268 12.75 30.64 53.20
CA ASN A 268 13.79 29.83 53.83
C ASN A 268 15.21 30.43 53.71
N THR A 269 16.15 29.88 54.53
CA THR A 269 17.58 30.25 54.55
C THR A 269 18.24 30.20 53.16
N ALA A 270 19.34 30.92 52.95
CA ALA A 270 19.98 31.10 51.64
C ALA A 270 20.33 29.79 50.89
N GLU A 271 20.62 28.70 51.62
CA GLU A 271 20.90 27.38 50.98
C GLU A 271 19.63 26.67 50.51
N ALA A 272 18.56 26.70 51.30
CA ALA A 272 17.26 26.16 50.93
C ALA A 272 16.64 26.96 49.78
N ALA A 273 16.81 28.26 49.74
CA ALA A 273 16.42 29.13 48.64
C ALA A 273 17.16 28.77 47.34
N LYS A 274 18.45 28.47 47.41
CA LYS A 274 19.26 28.09 46.25
C LYS A 274 18.89 26.71 45.72
N ALA A 275 18.63 25.75 46.61
CA ALA A 275 18.16 24.41 46.23
C ALA A 275 16.76 24.45 45.62
N ALA A 276 15.84 25.25 46.20
CA ALA A 276 14.49 25.44 45.65
C ALA A 276 14.51 26.17 44.29
N GLN A 277 15.39 27.13 44.09
CA GLN A 277 15.59 27.80 42.79
C GLN A 277 16.12 26.83 41.72
N LEU A 278 17.09 25.97 42.05
CA LEU A 278 17.61 24.95 41.16
C LEU A 278 16.56 23.90 40.78
N ALA A 279 15.75 23.47 41.76
CA ALA A 279 14.64 22.54 41.52
C ALA A 279 13.54 23.18 40.65
N ALA A 280 13.18 24.44 40.93
CA ALA A 280 12.23 25.19 40.11
C ALA A 280 12.73 25.41 38.67
N LYS A 281 14.02 25.71 38.48
CA LYS A 281 14.63 25.86 37.16
C LYS A 281 14.58 24.52 36.37
N GLY A 282 14.95 23.42 37.00
CA GLY A 282 14.89 22.10 36.37
C GLY A 282 13.47 21.65 35.95
N THR A 283 12.45 22.01 36.76
CA THR A 283 11.04 21.73 36.40
C THR A 283 10.54 22.63 35.28
N MET A 284 10.96 23.91 35.26
CA MET A 284 10.61 24.83 34.16
C MET A 284 11.28 24.43 32.84
N GLU A 285 12.54 24.02 32.86
CA GLU A 285 13.25 23.55 31.66
C GLU A 285 12.58 22.30 31.10
N ARG A 286 12.22 21.33 31.92
CA ARG A 286 11.47 20.12 31.51
C ARG A 286 10.09 20.46 30.94
N ALA A 287 9.36 21.35 31.56
CA ALA A 287 8.06 21.81 31.07
C ALA A 287 8.17 22.49 29.70
N ALA A 288 9.21 23.31 29.50
CA ALA A 288 9.48 23.93 28.20
C ALA A 288 9.84 22.91 27.12
N GLU A 289 10.61 21.89 27.46
CA GLU A 289 10.97 20.82 26.56
C GLU A 289 9.75 19.97 26.17
N LEU A 290 8.88 19.62 27.11
CA LEU A 290 7.62 18.92 26.85
C LEU A 290 6.72 19.70 25.89
N LEU A 291 6.57 21.02 26.11
CA LEU A 291 5.79 21.89 25.21
C LEU A 291 6.37 21.94 23.81
N ARG A 292 7.70 21.94 23.69
CA ARG A 292 8.38 21.93 22.40
C ARG A 292 8.14 20.62 21.65
N LEU A 293 8.20 19.47 22.35
CA LEU A 293 7.91 18.16 21.77
C LEU A 293 6.43 18.04 21.39
N GLU A 294 5.52 18.62 22.17
CA GLU A 294 4.09 18.69 21.86
C GLU A 294 3.84 19.44 20.56
N GLN A 295 4.42 20.64 20.40
CA GLN A 295 4.32 21.43 19.18
C GLN A 295 4.88 20.67 17.96
N LEU A 296 6.02 20.02 18.13
CA LEU A 296 6.62 19.21 17.06
C LEU A 296 5.72 18.01 16.69
N ALA A 297 5.12 17.34 17.66
CA ALA A 297 4.19 16.23 17.40
C ALA A 297 2.95 16.71 16.65
N GLU A 298 2.38 17.86 17.01
CA GLU A 298 1.23 18.46 16.30
C GLU A 298 1.59 18.84 14.86
N GLU A 299 2.77 19.43 14.63
CA GLU A 299 3.26 19.80 13.30
C GLU A 299 3.46 18.56 12.42
N LEU A 300 4.15 17.53 12.94
CA LEU A 300 4.35 16.27 12.22
C LEU A 300 3.04 15.57 11.90
N GLN A 301 2.07 15.59 12.82
CA GLN A 301 0.75 15.00 12.58
C GLN A 301 -0.03 15.78 11.51
N ALA A 302 -0.01 17.11 11.55
CA ALA A 302 -0.65 17.96 10.54
C ALA A 302 -0.06 17.70 9.14
N ARG A 303 1.25 17.55 9.04
CA ARG A 303 1.95 17.22 7.81
C ARG A 303 1.58 15.83 7.28
N SER A 304 1.44 14.85 8.18
CA SER A 304 0.95 13.50 7.82
C SER A 304 -0.47 13.54 7.26
N ASP A 305 -1.35 14.30 7.90
CA ASP A 305 -2.75 14.45 7.47
C ASP A 305 -2.86 15.17 6.13
N GLU A 306 -2.02 16.18 5.90
CA GLU A 306 -1.96 16.87 4.61
C GLU A 306 -1.50 15.97 3.48
N MET A 307 -0.40 15.22 3.67
CA MET A 307 0.09 14.25 2.67
C MET A 307 -0.97 13.20 2.36
N GLN A 308 -1.66 12.68 3.37
CA GLN A 308 -2.77 11.75 3.19
C GLN A 308 -3.91 12.38 2.38
N ALA A 309 -4.28 13.62 2.71
CA ALA A 309 -5.33 14.34 1.99
C ALA A 309 -4.95 14.62 0.53
N GLN A 310 -3.70 14.99 0.25
CA GLN A 310 -3.19 15.20 -1.11
C GLN A 310 -3.29 13.92 -1.93
N LEU A 311 -2.86 12.78 -1.38
CA LEU A 311 -2.91 11.48 -2.06
C LEU A 311 -4.37 11.07 -2.36
N LEU A 312 -5.30 11.33 -1.43
CA LEU A 312 -6.73 11.05 -1.59
C LEU A 312 -7.45 12.00 -2.57
N ARG A 313 -6.87 13.16 -2.88
CA ARG A 313 -7.39 14.10 -3.91
C ARG A 313 -7.03 13.68 -5.33
N THR A 314 -6.06 12.77 -5.53
CA THR A 314 -5.70 12.29 -6.87
C THR A 314 -6.87 11.58 -7.55
N PRO A 315 -6.95 11.59 -8.90
CA PRO A 315 -8.05 10.97 -9.64
C PRO A 315 -8.24 9.49 -9.30
N ARG A 316 -9.50 9.01 -9.40
CA ARG A 316 -9.83 7.60 -9.13
C ARG A 316 -9.39 6.65 -10.26
N ILE A 317 -9.31 7.16 -11.48
CA ILE A 317 -9.12 6.37 -12.70
C ILE A 317 -7.64 6.27 -13.06
N VAL A 318 -6.84 7.30 -12.75
CA VAL A 318 -5.41 7.37 -13.09
C VAL A 318 -4.61 7.79 -11.86
N GLY A 319 -3.42 7.22 -11.69
CA GLY A 319 -2.48 7.67 -10.67
C GLY A 319 -2.53 6.89 -9.35
N PRO A 320 -1.93 7.43 -8.27
CA PRO A 320 -1.68 6.73 -7.01
C PRO A 320 -2.93 6.16 -6.33
N ARG A 321 -4.03 6.89 -6.35
CA ARG A 321 -5.29 6.46 -5.74
C ARG A 321 -5.89 5.24 -6.44
N ARG A 322 -5.81 5.18 -7.79
CA ARG A 322 -6.21 4.01 -8.56
C ARG A 322 -5.40 2.78 -8.13
N MET A 323 -4.08 2.93 -8.01
CA MET A 323 -3.18 1.84 -7.62
C MET A 323 -3.51 1.28 -6.23
N LEU A 324 -3.79 2.14 -5.24
CA LEU A 324 -4.20 1.70 -3.91
C LEU A 324 -5.51 0.89 -3.92
N ARG A 325 -6.44 1.21 -4.83
CA ARG A 325 -7.69 0.45 -5.03
C ARG A 325 -7.47 -0.85 -5.80
N ALA A 326 -6.64 -0.79 -6.84
CA ALA A 326 -6.34 -1.94 -7.70
C ALA A 326 -5.66 -3.08 -6.93
N PHE A 327 -4.82 -2.73 -5.95
CA PHE A 327 -4.00 -3.68 -5.20
C PHE A 327 -4.29 -3.65 -3.70
N PRO A 328 -5.40 -4.28 -3.24
CA PRO A 328 -5.74 -4.32 -1.82
C PRO A 328 -4.71 -5.08 -0.98
N GLY A 329 -3.93 -5.98 -1.58
CA GLY A 329 -2.80 -6.69 -0.96
C GLY A 329 -1.46 -5.96 -0.98
N LEU A 330 -1.39 -4.73 -1.54
CA LEU A 330 -0.17 -3.94 -1.64
C LEU A 330 0.48 -3.75 -0.26
N LYS A 331 1.79 -4.03 -0.16
CA LYS A 331 2.61 -3.77 1.04
C LYS A 331 3.78 -2.89 0.65
N HIS A 332 4.07 -1.90 1.48
CA HIS A 332 5.19 -0.97 1.28
C HIS A 332 6.04 -0.95 2.56
N GLY A 333 7.37 -1.01 2.40
CA GLY A 333 8.30 -1.05 3.51
C GLY A 333 8.07 -2.23 4.47
N VAL A 334 8.55 -2.10 5.71
CA VAL A 334 8.43 -3.10 6.78
C VAL A 334 7.17 -2.88 7.62
N LYS A 335 6.61 -1.67 7.64
CA LYS A 335 5.52 -1.27 8.54
C LYS A 335 4.16 -1.22 7.84
N LYS A 336 3.25 -2.09 8.27
CA LYS A 336 1.87 -2.23 7.73
C LYS A 336 0.91 -1.06 8.08
N THR A 337 1.30 -0.15 8.96
CA THR A 337 0.38 0.79 9.62
C THR A 337 -0.05 1.97 8.74
N THR A 338 0.86 2.53 7.95
CA THR A 338 0.59 3.72 7.10
C THR A 338 -0.41 3.41 5.99
N LEU A 339 -0.24 2.27 5.30
CA LEU A 339 -1.16 1.81 4.26
C LEU A 339 -2.56 1.49 4.79
N LYS A 340 -2.67 1.01 6.03
CA LYS A 340 -3.97 0.73 6.66
C LYS A 340 -4.75 2.02 6.94
N ALA A 341 -4.08 3.06 7.41
CA ALA A 341 -4.68 4.38 7.64
C ALA A 341 -5.19 5.00 6.32
N LEU A 342 -4.39 4.90 5.24
CA LEU A 342 -4.78 5.35 3.89
C LEU A 342 -6.01 4.61 3.38
N ARG A 343 -6.08 3.29 3.54
CA ARG A 343 -7.24 2.48 3.11
C ARG A 343 -8.50 2.81 3.89
N LEU A 344 -8.40 3.04 5.20
CA LEU A 344 -9.55 3.50 6.00
C LEU A 344 -10.04 4.88 5.55
N GLY A 345 -9.12 5.79 5.19
CA GLY A 345 -9.46 7.09 4.61
C GLY A 345 -10.16 6.98 3.25
N LEU A 346 -9.74 6.02 2.40
CA LEU A 346 -10.40 5.71 1.15
C LEU A 346 -11.81 5.15 1.37
N ALA A 347 -11.95 4.15 2.26
CA ALA A 347 -13.23 3.52 2.55
C ALA A 347 -14.25 4.51 3.10
N ARG A 348 -13.85 5.41 4.01
CA ARG A 348 -14.74 6.45 4.57
C ARG A 348 -15.23 7.45 3.52
N ARG A 349 -14.43 7.76 2.49
CA ARG A 349 -14.84 8.67 1.41
C ARG A 349 -15.70 8.00 0.34
N GLU A 350 -15.76 6.70 0.33
CA GLU A 350 -16.51 5.90 -0.63
C GLU A 350 -17.85 5.39 -0.07
N SER A 351 -18.01 5.39 1.26
CA SER A 351 -19.29 5.17 1.89
C SER A 351 -20.15 6.42 1.70
N PRO A 352 -21.38 6.32 1.16
CA PRO A 352 -22.30 7.45 1.17
C PRO A 352 -22.50 7.88 2.63
N GLU A 353 -22.32 9.16 2.92
CA GLU A 353 -22.81 9.73 4.17
C GLU A 353 -24.31 9.43 4.22
N GLU A 354 -24.74 8.59 5.17
CA GLU A 354 -26.14 8.56 5.58
C GLU A 354 -26.46 9.98 6.08
N GLU A 355 -27.12 10.79 5.24
CA GLU A 355 -27.71 12.04 5.70
C GLU A 355 -28.53 11.72 6.96
N PRO A 356 -28.32 12.44 8.08
CA PRO A 356 -29.17 12.25 9.24
C PRO A 356 -30.59 12.56 8.79
N LYS A 357 -31.47 11.54 8.83
CA LYS A 357 -32.90 11.69 8.60
C LYS A 357 -33.35 12.85 9.48
N LYS A 358 -33.68 13.99 8.89
CA LYS A 358 -34.41 15.07 9.55
C LYS A 358 -35.71 14.46 10.06
N ASN A 359 -35.81 14.24 11.37
CA ASN A 359 -37.06 13.96 12.04
C ASN A 359 -38.01 15.14 11.74
N GLY A 360 -38.88 14.94 10.77
CA GLY A 360 -40.01 15.80 10.54
C GLY A 360 -40.89 15.71 11.76
N SER A 361 -40.86 16.75 12.58
CA SER A 361 -41.87 16.99 13.61
C SER A 361 -43.19 17.19 12.92
N ASP A 362 -44.02 16.16 12.90
CA ASP A 362 -45.41 16.21 12.52
C ASP A 362 -46.20 16.89 13.64
N THR A 363 -46.35 18.19 13.54
CA THR A 363 -47.33 18.96 14.30
C THR A 363 -48.65 18.88 13.56
N ARG A 364 -49.45 17.83 13.82
CA ARG A 364 -50.90 17.92 13.66
C ARG A 364 -51.42 18.81 14.75
N LYS A 365 -51.90 19.99 14.36
CA LYS A 365 -52.94 20.76 15.10
C LYS A 365 -54.28 20.54 14.46
N ASP A 366 -55.18 20.24 15.36
CA ASP A 366 -56.60 20.12 15.22
C ASP A 366 -57.28 21.15 14.35
N ALA A 367 -58.27 20.72 13.54
CA ALA A 367 -59.61 21.24 13.37
C ALA A 367 -60.46 20.21 12.63
#